data_5df4fe66ec2c5d859ccf7b8901718646
#
_entry.id   5df4fe66ec2c5d859ccf7b8901718646
#
_cell.length_a   1.000
_cell.length_b   1.000
_cell.length_c   1.000
_cell.angle_alpha   90.00
_cell.angle_beta   90.00
_cell.angle_gamma   90.00
#
_symmetry.space_group_name_H-M   'P 1'
#
loop_
_entity.id
_entity.type
_entity.pdbx_description
1 polymer ?
#
loop_
_entity_poly.entity_id
_entity_poly.type
_entity_poly.pdbx_seq_one_letter_code
_entity_poly.pdbx_strand_id
1 'polypeptide(L)'
;IGYMIMGVSVGAYAAGLFHLMTHAFFKALLFMAAGSIIGAMAGEQSLEKMGGFRKAMPFTYACFIIGGLALSGIPPFSGFFSKDEILLVAGERGGWHWALYAAGYVGAFLTAIYTFRMIFRAFHGEPVPEARELEEGHLAHADVPRNPANGEEEDYDVGFPGPTHAIAERALPMRVAMTLLAIGATGIGLVQIPKVDFLIDDFLRPTFHTSPLYEPHTQTGLLWIGLALGTVLGLAGIAIAYRIWVVGRDPAHPTSAAIQARLHGVYELLAHKWYFDEIIDTLIVRPTAAAGRFARDTFERVFVDETLIGGTTGIVRAGSAAVRAAQSGFVRYYAALLILGVTGVGFYFLLQS
;
A
#
# COMPACT_ATOMS: atom_id res chain seq x y z
N ILE A 1 6.21 -10.93 -0.68
CA ILE A 1 5.66 -11.28 -2.02
C ILE A 1 6.80 -11.74 -2.95
N GLY A 2 7.94 -11.02 -3.05
CA GLY A 2 9.07 -11.42 -3.91
C GLY A 2 9.54 -12.87 -3.66
N TYR A 3 9.66 -13.29 -2.41
CA TYR A 3 9.98 -14.69 -2.09
C TYR A 3 8.91 -15.67 -2.54
N MET A 4 7.62 -15.31 -2.45
CA MET A 4 6.53 -16.17 -2.93
C MET A 4 6.60 -16.37 -4.45
N ILE A 5 6.82 -15.28 -5.19
CA ILE A 5 7.00 -15.33 -6.66
C ILE A 5 8.25 -16.15 -7.01
N MET A 6 9.36 -15.94 -6.28
CA MET A 6 10.57 -16.74 -6.43
C MET A 6 10.27 -18.23 -6.20
N GLY A 7 9.56 -18.61 -5.11
CA GLY A 7 9.17 -19.97 -4.81
C GLY A 7 8.40 -20.63 -5.97
N VAL A 8 7.41 -19.90 -6.51
CA VAL A 8 6.65 -20.39 -7.68
C VAL A 8 7.56 -20.55 -8.91
N SER A 9 8.43 -19.59 -9.17
CA SER A 9 9.31 -19.60 -10.37
C SER A 9 10.35 -20.71 -10.36
N VAL A 10 10.78 -21.16 -9.17
CA VAL A 10 11.74 -22.25 -9.00
C VAL A 10 11.10 -23.59 -8.70
N GLY A 11 9.76 -23.71 -8.72
CA GLY A 11 9.04 -24.95 -8.46
C GLY A 11 8.90 -25.34 -6.99
N ALA A 12 9.32 -24.49 -6.06
CA ALA A 12 9.12 -24.66 -4.61
C ALA A 12 7.70 -24.21 -4.21
N TYR A 13 6.67 -24.83 -4.78
CA TYR A 13 5.29 -24.38 -4.62
C TYR A 13 4.80 -24.46 -3.18
N ALA A 14 5.08 -25.57 -2.50
CA ALA A 14 4.69 -25.76 -1.10
C ALA A 14 5.38 -24.75 -0.20
N ALA A 15 6.68 -24.53 -0.36
CA ALA A 15 7.43 -23.52 0.37
C ALA A 15 6.92 -22.10 0.11
N GLY A 16 6.55 -21.79 -1.15
CA GLY A 16 5.94 -20.49 -1.51
C GLY A 16 4.60 -20.26 -0.82
N LEU A 17 3.72 -21.27 -0.79
CA LEU A 17 2.43 -21.20 -0.10
C LEU A 17 2.58 -21.23 1.43
N PHE A 18 3.53 -21.99 1.95
CA PHE A 18 3.87 -21.94 3.36
C PHE A 18 4.38 -20.56 3.77
N HIS A 19 5.21 -19.93 2.94
CA HIS A 19 5.64 -18.55 3.19
C HIS A 19 4.47 -17.55 3.12
N LEU A 20 3.49 -17.75 2.23
CA LEU A 20 2.27 -16.94 2.20
C LEU A 20 1.49 -17.06 3.53
N MET A 21 1.35 -18.27 4.05
CA MET A 21 0.66 -18.51 5.32
C MET A 21 1.40 -17.83 6.50
N THR A 22 2.70 -18.07 6.66
CA THR A 22 3.48 -17.44 7.73
C THR A 22 3.52 -15.92 7.61
N HIS A 23 3.66 -15.42 6.37
CA HIS A 23 3.65 -14.01 6.05
C HIS A 23 2.33 -13.32 6.45
N ALA A 24 1.19 -13.97 6.28
CA ALA A 24 -0.10 -13.41 6.68
C ALA A 24 -0.12 -13.08 8.18
N PHE A 25 0.37 -13.98 9.04
CA PHE A 25 0.39 -13.76 10.48
C PHE A 25 1.30 -12.60 10.90
N PHE A 26 2.57 -12.62 10.51
CA PHE A 26 3.49 -11.58 10.98
C PHE A 26 3.26 -10.23 10.30
N LYS A 27 2.77 -10.20 9.05
CA LYS A 27 2.42 -8.94 8.39
C LYS A 27 1.21 -8.29 9.02
N ALA A 28 0.13 -9.03 9.21
CA ALA A 28 -1.05 -8.50 9.89
C ALA A 28 -0.70 -7.99 11.28
N LEU A 29 0.12 -8.74 12.05
CA LEU A 29 0.60 -8.31 13.36
C LEU A 29 1.34 -6.97 13.30
N LEU A 30 2.30 -6.83 12.38
CA LEU A 30 3.08 -5.60 12.23
C LEU A 30 2.21 -4.41 11.80
N PHE A 31 1.26 -4.63 10.89
CA PHE A 31 0.35 -3.57 10.46
C PHE A 31 -0.61 -3.13 11.56
N MET A 32 -1.19 -4.06 12.33
CA MET A 32 -2.04 -3.71 13.47
C MET A 32 -1.24 -2.97 14.54
N ALA A 33 -0.02 -3.41 14.83
CA ALA A 33 0.86 -2.75 15.76
C ALA A 33 1.25 -1.34 15.28
N ALA A 34 1.52 -1.16 13.98
CA ALA A 34 1.76 0.16 13.38
C ALA A 34 0.52 1.05 13.51
N GLY A 35 -0.66 0.53 13.22
CA GLY A 35 -1.93 1.25 13.41
C GLY A 35 -2.13 1.75 14.83
N SER A 36 -1.67 1.00 15.85
CA SER A 36 -1.73 1.43 17.25
C SER A 36 -0.86 2.65 17.54
N ILE A 37 0.36 2.71 17.00
CA ILE A 37 1.24 3.88 17.16
C ILE A 37 0.70 5.06 16.36
N ILE A 38 0.25 4.83 15.12
CA ILE A 38 -0.33 5.87 14.26
C ILE A 38 -1.56 6.48 14.94
N GLY A 39 -2.40 5.66 15.57
CA GLY A 39 -3.53 6.14 16.37
C GLY A 39 -3.10 6.97 17.58
N ALA A 40 -2.02 6.57 18.27
CA ALA A 40 -1.46 7.35 19.37
C ALA A 40 -0.84 8.67 18.93
N MET A 41 -0.35 8.72 17.68
CA MET A 41 0.28 9.90 17.04
C MET A 41 -0.72 10.73 16.21
N ALA A 42 -2.03 10.58 16.43
CA ALA A 42 -3.03 11.37 15.70
C ALA A 42 -2.97 11.24 14.17
N GLY A 43 -2.64 10.07 13.66
CA GLY A 43 -2.50 9.84 12.22
C GLY A 43 -1.11 10.11 11.64
N GLU A 44 -0.16 10.63 12.43
CA GLU A 44 1.21 10.87 11.98
C GLU A 44 1.92 9.55 11.69
N GLN A 45 2.54 9.44 10.50
CA GLN A 45 3.24 8.24 10.03
C GLN A 45 4.75 8.41 9.90
N SER A 46 5.25 9.64 10.06
CA SER A 46 6.67 9.90 9.93
C SER A 46 7.47 9.36 11.11
N LEU A 47 8.40 8.43 10.84
CA LEU A 47 9.32 7.92 11.84
C LEU A 47 10.25 9.00 12.44
N GLU A 48 10.37 10.15 11.81
CA GLU A 48 11.18 11.26 12.32
C GLU A 48 10.52 11.94 13.52
N LYS A 49 9.19 11.90 13.57
CA LYS A 49 8.39 12.46 14.64
C LYS A 49 8.04 11.46 15.75
N MET A 50 8.46 10.19 15.60
CA MET A 50 8.19 9.14 16.58
C MET A 50 9.41 8.88 17.47
N GLY A 51 9.18 8.51 18.73
CA GLY A 51 10.22 8.10 19.67
C GLY A 51 9.71 7.80 21.06
N GLY A 52 10.39 6.85 21.77
CA GLY A 52 10.16 6.59 23.18
C GLY A 52 8.93 5.79 23.56
N PHE A 53 8.17 5.22 22.62
CA PHE A 53 6.94 4.48 22.92
C PHE A 53 7.13 3.17 23.68
N ARG A 54 8.37 2.75 23.99
CA ARG A 54 8.61 1.46 24.64
C ARG A 54 7.91 1.28 25.99
N LYS A 55 7.87 2.33 26.82
CA LYS A 55 7.20 2.29 28.12
C LYS A 55 5.71 2.60 28.00
N ALA A 56 5.36 3.53 27.14
CA ALA A 56 3.97 3.92 26.90
C ALA A 56 3.13 2.80 26.27
N MET A 57 3.73 1.96 25.40
CA MET A 57 3.04 0.90 24.68
C MET A 57 3.84 -0.42 24.69
N PRO A 58 4.02 -1.06 25.87
CA PRO A 58 4.84 -2.26 26.02
C PRO A 58 4.28 -3.48 25.29
N PHE A 59 2.97 -3.65 25.22
CA PHE A 59 2.33 -4.75 24.48
C PHE A 59 2.54 -4.58 22.97
N THR A 60 2.33 -3.39 22.44
CA THR A 60 2.56 -3.07 21.03
C THR A 60 4.02 -3.24 20.67
N TYR A 61 4.94 -2.84 21.56
CA TYR A 61 6.38 -3.08 21.40
C TYR A 61 6.72 -4.57 21.31
N ALA A 62 6.16 -5.40 22.20
CA ALA A 62 6.35 -6.85 22.16
C ALA A 62 5.83 -7.45 20.83
N CYS A 63 4.65 -7.01 20.35
CA CYS A 63 4.10 -7.42 19.08
C CYS A 63 5.02 -7.03 17.89
N PHE A 64 5.60 -5.82 17.92
CA PHE A 64 6.57 -5.40 16.91
C PHE A 64 7.85 -6.22 16.93
N ILE A 65 8.37 -6.58 18.12
CA ILE A 65 9.54 -7.44 18.24
C ILE A 65 9.24 -8.83 17.69
N ILE A 66 8.12 -9.46 18.06
CA ILE A 66 7.72 -10.77 17.55
C ILE A 66 7.56 -10.76 16.03
N GLY A 67 6.77 -9.82 15.51
CA GLY A 67 6.56 -9.68 14.07
C GLY A 67 7.84 -9.32 13.30
N GLY A 68 8.69 -8.48 13.88
CA GLY A 68 10.00 -8.10 13.32
C GLY A 68 10.99 -9.24 13.26
N LEU A 69 11.08 -10.06 14.31
CA LEU A 69 11.91 -11.27 14.32
C LEU A 69 11.40 -12.31 13.32
N ALA A 70 10.06 -12.50 13.24
CA ALA A 70 9.47 -13.39 12.25
C ALA A 70 9.73 -12.91 10.82
N LEU A 71 9.53 -11.63 10.53
CA LEU A 71 9.81 -11.04 9.21
C LEU A 71 11.29 -11.12 8.82
N SER A 72 12.19 -10.93 9.79
CA SER A 72 13.64 -11.04 9.56
C SER A 72 14.11 -12.49 9.39
N GLY A 73 13.26 -13.48 9.70
CA GLY A 73 13.60 -14.89 9.60
C GLY A 73 14.58 -15.35 10.69
N ILE A 74 14.34 -14.91 11.92
CA ILE A 74 15.14 -15.33 13.09
C ILE A 74 14.46 -16.52 13.75
N PRO A 75 15.20 -17.61 14.08
CA PRO A 75 14.62 -18.73 14.81
C PRO A 75 14.22 -18.31 16.25
N PRO A 76 13.14 -18.84 16.84
CA PRO A 76 12.26 -19.91 16.31
C PRO A 76 11.03 -19.41 15.55
N PHE A 77 11.01 -18.15 15.11
CA PHE A 77 9.83 -17.53 14.51
C PHE A 77 9.52 -18.09 13.11
N SER A 78 8.26 -17.99 12.73
CA SER A 78 7.71 -18.68 11.55
C SER A 78 8.38 -18.33 10.22
N GLY A 79 8.81 -17.07 10.04
CA GLY A 79 9.48 -16.63 8.82
C GLY A 79 10.84 -17.28 8.56
N PHE A 80 11.50 -17.81 9.61
CA PHE A 80 12.73 -18.57 9.49
C PHE A 80 12.54 -19.85 8.67
N PHE A 81 11.54 -20.64 9.01
CA PHE A 81 11.29 -21.92 8.33
C PHE A 81 10.84 -21.75 6.88
N SER A 82 9.98 -20.80 6.61
CA SER A 82 9.36 -20.65 5.29
C SER A 82 10.22 -19.93 4.25
N LYS A 83 11.01 -18.93 4.65
CA LYS A 83 11.80 -18.12 3.72
C LYS A 83 13.01 -18.87 3.18
N ASP A 84 13.76 -19.52 4.08
CA ASP A 84 15.04 -20.13 3.73
C ASP A 84 14.86 -21.37 2.84
N GLU A 85 13.75 -22.07 2.97
CA GLU A 85 13.39 -23.18 2.08
C GLU A 85 13.29 -22.73 0.61
N ILE A 86 12.63 -21.59 0.34
CA ILE A 86 12.52 -21.03 -1.02
C ILE A 86 13.91 -20.69 -1.58
N LEU A 87 14.76 -20.05 -0.77
CA LEU A 87 16.10 -19.66 -1.20
C LEU A 87 16.97 -20.88 -1.51
N LEU A 88 16.86 -21.93 -0.71
CA LEU A 88 17.63 -23.13 -0.90
C LEU A 88 17.28 -23.87 -2.20
N VAL A 89 15.99 -24.01 -2.51
CA VAL A 89 15.55 -24.56 -3.81
C VAL A 89 16.09 -23.73 -4.97
N ALA A 90 16.09 -22.40 -4.86
CA ALA A 90 16.68 -21.55 -5.90
C ALA A 90 18.18 -21.80 -6.06
N GLY A 91 18.92 -22.01 -4.97
CA GLY A 91 20.35 -22.36 -5.00
C GLY A 91 20.62 -23.72 -5.63
N GLU A 92 19.82 -24.74 -5.32
CA GLU A 92 19.96 -26.11 -5.84
C GLU A 92 19.71 -26.23 -7.35
N ARG A 93 18.86 -25.37 -7.90
CA ARG A 93 18.64 -25.31 -9.36
C ARG A 93 19.88 -24.88 -10.14
N GLY A 94 20.82 -24.19 -9.50
CA GLY A 94 22.07 -23.79 -10.14
C GLY A 94 21.93 -22.77 -11.28
N GLY A 95 22.97 -22.59 -12.08
CA GLY A 95 22.95 -21.67 -13.20
C GLY A 95 22.59 -20.23 -12.80
N TRP A 96 21.71 -19.59 -13.58
CA TRP A 96 21.29 -18.22 -13.31
C TRP A 96 20.47 -18.05 -12.00
N HIS A 97 19.89 -19.13 -11.44
CA HIS A 97 19.14 -19.09 -10.18
C HIS A 97 20.03 -18.72 -8.98
N TRP A 98 21.35 -18.86 -9.10
CA TRP A 98 22.29 -18.32 -8.10
C TRP A 98 22.16 -16.81 -7.90
N ALA A 99 21.75 -16.07 -8.94
CA ALA A 99 21.47 -14.65 -8.80
C ALA A 99 20.22 -14.41 -7.91
N LEU A 100 19.19 -15.25 -8.03
CA LEU A 100 17.99 -15.18 -7.17
C LEU A 100 18.34 -15.57 -5.72
N TYR A 101 19.14 -16.62 -5.53
CA TYR A 101 19.62 -17.03 -4.23
C TYR A 101 20.38 -15.89 -3.53
N ALA A 102 21.37 -15.30 -4.19
CA ALA A 102 22.13 -14.18 -3.67
C ALA A 102 21.27 -12.94 -3.39
N ALA A 103 20.41 -12.55 -4.34
CA ALA A 103 19.48 -11.42 -4.18
C ALA A 103 18.52 -11.65 -3.00
N GLY A 104 18.07 -12.89 -2.79
CA GLY A 104 17.23 -13.25 -1.66
C GLY A 104 17.93 -13.03 -0.32
N TYR A 105 19.17 -13.47 -0.12
CA TYR A 105 19.89 -13.25 1.12
C TYR A 105 20.26 -11.78 1.35
N VAL A 106 20.62 -11.03 0.29
CA VAL A 106 20.76 -9.56 0.37
C VAL A 106 19.45 -8.91 0.80
N GLY A 107 18.34 -9.34 0.21
CA GLY A 107 16.99 -8.88 0.60
C GLY A 107 16.66 -9.21 2.06
N ALA A 108 17.02 -10.41 2.56
CA ALA A 108 16.83 -10.80 3.96
C ALA A 108 17.64 -9.92 4.92
N PHE A 109 18.89 -9.64 4.60
CA PHE A 109 19.74 -8.74 5.37
C PHE A 109 19.19 -7.32 5.43
N LEU A 110 18.81 -6.75 4.29
CA LEU A 110 18.21 -5.42 4.23
C LEU A 110 16.85 -5.37 4.95
N THR A 111 16.08 -6.46 4.88
CA THR A 111 14.81 -6.59 5.62
C THR A 111 15.02 -6.47 7.12
N ALA A 112 16.01 -7.15 7.67
CA ALA A 112 16.35 -7.04 9.08
C ALA A 112 16.74 -5.61 9.47
N ILE A 113 17.55 -4.93 8.66
CA ILE A 113 17.95 -3.54 8.91
C ILE A 113 16.75 -2.60 8.93
N TYR A 114 15.92 -2.58 7.89
CA TYR A 114 14.82 -1.61 7.83
C TYR A 114 13.72 -1.90 8.87
N THR A 115 13.45 -3.17 9.15
CA THR A 115 12.45 -3.56 10.14
C THR A 115 12.87 -3.09 11.53
N PHE A 116 14.10 -3.37 11.92
CA PHE A 116 14.60 -2.94 13.23
C PHE A 116 14.94 -1.45 13.30
N ARG A 117 15.27 -0.80 12.17
CA ARG A 117 15.29 0.68 12.10
C ARG A 117 13.93 1.25 12.50
N MET A 118 12.84 0.73 11.94
CA MET A 118 11.47 1.18 12.25
C MET A 118 11.17 0.98 13.75
N ILE A 119 11.44 -0.22 14.28
CA ILE A 119 11.20 -0.54 15.69
C ILE A 119 12.03 0.37 16.62
N PHE A 120 13.33 0.50 16.37
CA PHE A 120 14.20 1.29 17.23
C PHE A 120 13.90 2.79 17.15
N ARG A 121 13.49 3.31 16.00
CA ARG A 121 13.08 4.70 15.87
C ARG A 121 11.78 5.00 16.61
N ALA A 122 10.78 4.15 16.50
CA ALA A 122 9.49 4.36 17.13
C ALA A 122 9.53 4.14 18.66
N PHE A 123 10.21 3.09 19.12
CA PHE A 123 10.12 2.68 20.52
C PHE A 123 11.27 3.13 21.42
N HIS A 124 12.45 3.42 20.87
CA HIS A 124 13.62 3.83 21.63
C HIS A 124 13.87 5.34 21.47
N GLY A 125 14.77 5.86 22.35
CA GLY A 125 15.12 7.25 22.42
C GLY A 125 14.25 8.06 23.39
N GLU A 126 14.33 9.38 23.30
CA GLU A 126 13.54 10.26 24.16
C GLU A 126 12.04 10.19 23.80
N PRO A 127 11.15 10.08 24.81
CA PRO A 127 9.73 10.06 24.57
C PRO A 127 9.24 11.37 23.97
N VAL A 128 8.49 11.29 22.87
CA VAL A 128 7.74 12.41 22.32
C VAL A 128 6.58 12.79 23.24
N PRO A 129 5.97 13.99 23.13
CA PRO A 129 4.88 14.42 24.02
C PRO A 129 3.76 13.39 24.11
N GLU A 130 3.34 12.82 23.00
CA GLU A 130 2.27 11.81 22.92
C GLU A 130 2.63 10.52 23.69
N ALA A 131 3.90 10.11 23.65
CA ALA A 131 4.38 8.96 24.41
C ALA A 131 4.38 9.25 25.92
N ARG A 132 4.69 10.47 26.34
CA ARG A 132 4.64 10.90 27.77
C ARG A 132 3.20 10.91 28.28
N GLU A 133 2.27 11.50 27.55
CA GLU A 133 0.85 11.51 27.89
C GLU A 133 0.30 10.10 28.07
N LEU A 134 0.69 9.16 27.19
CA LEU A 134 0.31 7.76 27.33
C LEU A 134 0.95 7.07 28.54
N GLU A 135 2.20 7.37 28.89
CA GLU A 135 2.85 6.88 30.12
C GLU A 135 2.11 7.37 31.39
N GLU A 136 1.64 8.62 31.39
CA GLU A 136 0.87 9.23 32.47
C GLU A 136 -0.58 8.73 32.52
N GLY A 137 -1.00 7.91 31.57
CA GLY A 137 -2.34 7.35 31.52
C GLY A 137 -3.36 8.20 30.76
N HIS A 138 -2.95 9.31 30.18
CA HIS A 138 -3.77 10.14 29.32
C HIS A 138 -3.83 9.54 27.91
N LEU A 139 -4.94 9.81 27.19
CA LEU A 139 -5.01 9.56 25.75
C LEU A 139 -4.38 10.76 25.06
N ALA A 140 -3.37 10.52 24.20
CA ALA A 140 -2.94 11.54 23.28
C ALA A 140 -4.16 11.98 22.45
N HIS A 141 -4.58 13.23 22.62
CA HIS A 141 -5.66 13.78 21.82
C HIS A 141 -5.11 14.04 20.42
N ALA A 142 -5.63 13.31 19.45
CA ALA A 142 -5.48 13.67 18.07
C ALA A 142 -6.15 15.05 17.88
N ASP A 143 -5.41 16.04 17.45
CA ASP A 143 -6.02 17.18 16.81
C ASP A 143 -6.80 16.65 15.60
N VAL A 144 -8.12 16.82 15.61
CA VAL A 144 -8.97 16.38 14.51
C VAL A 144 -8.50 17.12 13.26
N PRO A 145 -8.00 16.42 12.22
CA PRO A 145 -7.55 17.08 11.02
C PRO A 145 -8.70 17.90 10.44
N ARG A 146 -8.39 19.14 10.06
CA ARG A 146 -9.34 20.02 9.41
C ARG A 146 -9.11 19.97 7.91
N ASN A 147 -10.19 19.90 7.16
CA ASN A 147 -10.14 19.99 5.72
C ASN A 147 -9.50 21.33 5.31
N PRO A 148 -8.36 21.33 4.61
CA PRO A 148 -7.65 22.57 4.27
C PRO A 148 -8.44 23.47 3.32
N ALA A 149 -9.50 22.98 2.67
CA ALA A 149 -10.30 23.74 1.72
C ALA A 149 -11.47 24.49 2.37
N ASN A 150 -12.08 23.95 3.44
CA ASN A 150 -13.26 24.56 4.07
C ASN A 150 -13.10 24.81 5.58
N GLY A 151 -12.01 24.33 6.20
CA GLY A 151 -11.74 24.48 7.63
C GLY A 151 -12.64 23.65 8.54
N GLU A 152 -13.52 22.81 7.99
CA GLU A 152 -14.38 21.90 8.76
C GLU A 152 -13.57 20.73 9.28
N GLU A 153 -13.95 20.21 10.45
CA GLU A 153 -13.39 18.97 10.99
C GLU A 153 -13.80 17.83 10.08
N GLU A 154 -12.83 17.08 9.56
CA GLU A 154 -13.12 15.91 8.73
C GLU A 154 -13.73 14.84 9.64
N ASP A 155 -14.96 14.42 9.31
CA ASP A 155 -15.65 13.34 9.98
C ASP A 155 -15.00 12.01 9.55
N TYR A 156 -14.10 11.48 10.41
CA TYR A 156 -13.42 10.20 10.18
C TYR A 156 -14.30 8.97 10.51
N ASP A 157 -15.58 9.14 10.67
CA ASP A 157 -16.50 8.03 10.96
C ASP A 157 -16.63 7.02 9.81
N VAL A 158 -16.06 7.30 8.65
CA VAL A 158 -16.01 6.36 7.53
C VAL A 158 -14.76 5.48 7.62
N GLY A 159 -14.76 4.53 8.54
CA GLY A 159 -13.81 3.41 8.57
C GLY A 159 -12.61 3.53 9.52
N PHE A 160 -12.46 4.64 10.23
CA PHE A 160 -11.51 4.74 11.34
C PHE A 160 -12.27 4.93 12.66
N PRO A 161 -12.10 4.01 13.62
CA PRO A 161 -12.61 4.25 14.98
C PRO A 161 -11.96 5.53 15.51
N GLY A 162 -12.75 6.40 16.13
CA GLY A 162 -12.28 7.66 16.72
C GLY A 162 -11.08 7.48 17.65
N PRO A 163 -10.42 8.54 18.05
CA PRO A 163 -9.13 8.53 18.76
C PRO A 163 -9.07 7.64 20.01
N THR A 164 -10.21 7.30 20.58
CA THR A 164 -10.34 6.41 21.75
C THR A 164 -10.22 4.92 21.46
N HIS A 165 -10.32 4.48 20.19
CA HIS A 165 -10.45 3.05 19.83
C HIS A 165 -9.22 2.44 19.16
N ALA A 166 -8.29 3.24 18.68
CA ALA A 166 -7.20 2.76 17.84
C ALA A 166 -5.94 2.29 18.60
N ILE A 167 -5.84 2.52 19.93
CA ILE A 167 -4.64 2.18 20.70
C ILE A 167 -4.76 0.77 21.25
N ALA A 168 -3.92 -0.15 20.77
CA ALA A 168 -3.92 -1.56 21.16
C ALA A 168 -3.78 -1.81 22.65
N GLU A 169 -3.09 -0.93 23.38
CA GLU A 169 -2.92 -1.05 24.84
C GLU A 169 -4.24 -0.92 25.61
N ARG A 170 -5.25 -0.31 25.01
CA ARG A 170 -6.52 -0.02 25.69
C ARG A 170 -7.71 -0.78 25.13
N ALA A 171 -7.73 -1.16 23.89
CA ALA A 171 -8.83 -1.86 23.24
C ALA A 171 -8.67 -3.39 23.33
N LEU A 172 -9.50 -4.05 24.14
CA LEU A 172 -9.46 -5.51 24.31
C LEU A 172 -9.58 -6.28 22.98
N PRO A 173 -10.50 -5.96 22.05
CA PRO A 173 -10.58 -6.67 20.77
C PRO A 173 -9.29 -6.63 19.96
N MET A 174 -8.63 -5.47 19.95
CA MET A 174 -7.37 -5.29 19.23
C MET A 174 -6.23 -6.08 19.88
N ARG A 175 -6.16 -6.07 21.23
CA ARG A 175 -5.19 -6.88 21.96
C ARG A 175 -5.37 -8.38 21.71
N VAL A 176 -6.61 -8.87 21.70
CA VAL A 176 -6.92 -10.29 21.41
C VAL A 176 -6.46 -10.65 20.00
N ALA A 177 -6.82 -9.85 18.98
CA ALA A 177 -6.42 -10.11 17.61
C ALA A 177 -4.90 -10.11 17.44
N MET A 178 -4.21 -9.11 17.99
CA MET A 178 -2.74 -9.04 17.95
C MET A 178 -2.07 -10.18 18.71
N THR A 179 -2.64 -10.64 19.82
CA THR A 179 -2.13 -11.79 20.57
C THR A 179 -2.24 -13.08 19.73
N LEU A 180 -3.38 -13.32 19.09
CA LEU A 180 -3.57 -14.49 18.20
C LEU A 180 -2.59 -14.45 17.03
N LEU A 181 -2.39 -13.29 16.42
CA LEU A 181 -1.43 -13.11 15.35
C LEU A 181 0.02 -13.31 15.84
N ALA A 182 0.35 -12.86 17.04
CA ALA A 182 1.68 -13.07 17.63
C ALA A 182 1.95 -14.55 17.92
N ILE A 183 0.95 -15.28 18.44
CA ILE A 183 1.04 -16.73 18.62
C ILE A 183 1.26 -17.42 17.28
N GLY A 184 0.48 -17.05 16.24
CA GLY A 184 0.67 -17.57 14.89
C GLY A 184 2.04 -17.22 14.29
N ALA A 185 2.49 -15.98 14.42
CA ALA A 185 3.82 -15.54 13.96
C ALA A 185 4.98 -16.29 14.63
N THR A 186 4.78 -16.77 15.87
CA THR A 186 5.77 -17.56 16.58
C THR A 186 5.68 -19.04 16.25
N GLY A 187 4.45 -19.61 16.28
CA GLY A 187 4.24 -21.06 16.31
C GLY A 187 3.94 -21.72 14.97
N ILE A 188 3.33 -21.00 14.01
CA ILE A 188 2.90 -21.62 12.73
C ILE A 188 4.09 -22.15 11.91
N GLY A 189 5.29 -21.67 12.15
CA GLY A 189 6.50 -22.20 11.52
C GLY A 189 6.82 -23.66 11.89
N LEU A 190 6.34 -24.11 13.04
CA LEU A 190 6.56 -25.47 13.53
C LEU A 190 5.79 -26.53 12.74
N VAL A 191 4.83 -26.13 11.91
CA VAL A 191 4.04 -27.03 11.04
C VAL A 191 4.89 -27.61 9.91
N GLN A 192 6.03 -26.96 9.59
CA GLN A 192 6.95 -27.42 8.56
C GLN A 192 8.40 -27.22 9.03
N ILE A 193 8.82 -28.11 9.93
CA ILE A 193 10.21 -28.16 10.38
C ILE A 193 10.98 -29.08 9.47
N PRO A 194 12.04 -28.62 8.82
CA PRO A 194 12.86 -29.48 7.96
C PRO A 194 13.27 -30.78 8.67
N LYS A 195 13.02 -31.94 8.05
CA LYS A 195 13.29 -33.29 8.53
C LYS A 195 12.48 -33.81 9.73
N VAL A 196 11.60 -33.00 10.29
CA VAL A 196 10.76 -33.41 11.42
C VAL A 196 9.31 -33.55 10.97
N ASP A 197 8.82 -32.54 10.26
CA ASP A 197 7.44 -32.50 9.77
C ASP A 197 7.38 -31.73 8.44
N PHE A 198 6.70 -32.29 7.45
CA PHE A 198 6.48 -31.71 6.13
C PHE A 198 4.98 -31.60 5.81
N LEU A 199 4.17 -31.28 6.81
CA LEU A 199 2.71 -31.32 6.71
C LEU A 199 2.18 -30.53 5.50
N ILE A 200 2.71 -29.36 5.23
CA ILE A 200 2.25 -28.52 4.11
C ILE A 200 2.68 -29.10 2.77
N ASP A 201 3.93 -29.59 2.68
CA ASP A 201 4.41 -30.22 1.45
C ASP A 201 3.63 -31.51 1.14
N ASP A 202 3.44 -32.36 2.13
CA ASP A 202 2.67 -33.60 1.97
C ASP A 202 1.20 -33.32 1.60
N PHE A 203 0.58 -32.32 2.20
CA PHE A 203 -0.79 -31.90 1.87
C PHE A 203 -0.91 -31.36 0.43
N LEU A 204 0.08 -30.60 -0.04
CA LEU A 204 0.05 -29.96 -1.35
C LEU A 204 0.63 -30.83 -2.48
N ARG A 205 1.39 -31.88 -2.16
CA ARG A 205 2.03 -32.78 -3.12
C ARG A 205 1.07 -33.34 -4.19
N PRO A 206 -0.15 -33.81 -3.86
CA PRO A 206 -1.08 -34.32 -4.87
C PRO A 206 -1.46 -33.29 -5.92
N THR A 207 -1.42 -32.00 -5.56
CA THR A 207 -1.77 -30.89 -6.46
C THR A 207 -0.63 -30.53 -7.41
N PHE A 208 0.63 -30.58 -6.94
CA PHE A 208 1.77 -30.04 -7.69
C PHE A 208 2.70 -31.08 -8.30
N HIS A 209 2.61 -32.36 -7.91
CA HIS A 209 3.53 -33.43 -8.36
C HIS A 209 3.57 -33.63 -9.88
N THR A 210 2.52 -33.23 -10.61
CA THR A 210 2.48 -33.29 -12.07
C THR A 210 3.20 -32.15 -12.78
N SER A 211 3.59 -31.11 -12.05
CA SER A 211 4.33 -29.99 -12.62
C SER A 211 5.77 -30.39 -12.97
N PRO A 212 6.27 -30.07 -14.17
CA PRO A 212 7.65 -30.38 -14.54
C PRO A 212 8.70 -29.60 -13.75
N LEU A 213 8.26 -28.55 -13.04
CA LEU A 213 9.13 -27.72 -12.20
C LEU A 213 9.08 -28.12 -10.73
N TYR A 214 8.21 -29.06 -10.35
CA TYR A 214 8.04 -29.41 -8.95
C TYR A 214 9.29 -30.01 -8.32
N GLU A 215 9.77 -29.38 -7.25
CA GLU A 215 10.90 -29.85 -6.45
C GLU A 215 10.41 -30.11 -5.02
N PRO A 216 10.29 -31.39 -4.61
CA PRO A 216 9.65 -31.72 -3.33
C PRO A 216 10.50 -31.41 -2.11
N HIS A 217 11.83 -31.56 -2.18
CA HIS A 217 12.70 -31.45 -0.99
C HIS A 217 14.09 -30.94 -1.31
N THR A 218 14.63 -30.15 -0.42
CA THR A 218 15.99 -29.61 -0.45
C THR A 218 17.03 -30.64 0.04
N GLN A 219 18.21 -30.66 -0.58
CA GLN A 219 19.29 -31.50 -0.11
C GLN A 219 19.77 -31.08 1.30
N THR A 220 19.98 -32.07 2.14
CA THR A 220 20.19 -31.89 3.58
C THR A 220 21.37 -31.01 3.97
N GLY A 221 22.48 -31.10 3.24
CA GLY A 221 23.70 -30.37 3.59
C GLY A 221 23.55 -28.88 3.34
N LEU A 222 22.97 -28.50 2.20
CA LEU A 222 22.75 -27.11 1.82
C LEU A 222 21.70 -26.43 2.72
N LEU A 223 20.73 -27.19 3.19
CA LEU A 223 19.68 -26.72 4.10
C LEU A 223 20.25 -26.08 5.36
N TRP A 224 21.09 -26.80 6.09
CA TRP A 224 21.67 -26.27 7.35
C TRP A 224 22.58 -25.07 7.14
N ILE A 225 23.33 -25.05 6.04
CA ILE A 225 24.18 -23.91 5.67
C ILE A 225 23.30 -22.69 5.36
N GLY A 226 22.21 -22.87 4.60
CA GLY A 226 21.28 -21.79 4.27
C GLY A 226 20.58 -21.21 5.49
N LEU A 227 20.04 -22.08 6.36
CA LEU A 227 19.41 -21.67 7.61
C LEU A 227 20.38 -20.89 8.53
N ALA A 228 21.64 -21.37 8.65
CA ALA A 228 22.67 -20.68 9.41
C ALA A 228 23.02 -19.32 8.78
N LEU A 229 23.17 -19.26 7.46
CA LEU A 229 23.46 -18.02 6.72
C LEU A 229 22.32 -16.99 6.87
N GLY A 230 21.07 -17.41 6.71
CA GLY A 230 19.88 -16.54 6.91
C GLY A 230 19.83 -15.96 8.32
N THR A 231 20.09 -16.80 9.32
CA THR A 231 20.14 -16.37 10.73
C THR A 231 21.27 -15.36 10.99
N VAL A 232 22.49 -15.66 10.52
CA VAL A 232 23.64 -14.76 10.71
C VAL A 232 23.41 -13.41 10.03
N LEU A 233 22.91 -13.40 8.81
CA LEU A 233 22.59 -12.17 8.08
C LEU A 233 21.47 -11.38 8.77
N GLY A 234 20.43 -12.06 9.24
CA GLY A 234 19.35 -11.44 9.99
C GLY A 234 19.86 -10.78 11.29
N LEU A 235 20.63 -11.51 12.09
CA LEU A 235 21.23 -10.98 13.33
C LEU A 235 22.22 -9.85 13.06
N ALA A 236 23.04 -9.95 12.01
CA ALA A 236 23.93 -8.88 11.60
C ALA A 236 23.17 -7.61 11.21
N GLY A 237 22.06 -7.75 10.46
CA GLY A 237 21.19 -6.62 10.11
C GLY A 237 20.56 -5.96 11.33
N ILE A 238 20.09 -6.76 12.31
CA ILE A 238 19.57 -6.26 13.59
C ILE A 238 20.65 -5.52 14.39
N ALA A 239 21.85 -6.10 14.48
CA ALA A 239 22.96 -5.49 15.20
C ALA A 239 23.41 -4.16 14.59
N ILE A 240 23.45 -4.07 13.27
CA ILE A 240 23.73 -2.82 12.55
C ILE A 240 22.63 -1.78 12.83
N ALA A 241 21.37 -2.18 12.75
CA ALA A 241 20.25 -1.30 13.06
C ALA A 241 20.32 -0.79 14.51
N TYR A 242 20.62 -1.68 15.47
CA TYR A 242 20.80 -1.33 16.88
C TYR A 242 21.93 -0.31 17.06
N ARG A 243 23.08 -0.59 16.45
CA ARG A 243 24.26 0.30 16.57
C ARG A 243 23.99 1.70 15.99
N ILE A 244 23.27 1.79 14.87
CA ILE A 244 23.01 3.09 14.20
C ILE A 244 21.92 3.86 14.94
N TRP A 245 20.79 3.22 15.29
CA TRP A 245 19.58 3.92 15.74
C TRP A 245 19.32 3.85 17.25
N VAL A 246 20.08 3.08 18.00
CA VAL A 246 20.03 3.08 19.47
C VAL A 246 21.32 3.63 20.06
N VAL A 247 22.46 3.01 19.77
CA VAL A 247 23.76 3.42 20.34
C VAL A 247 24.25 4.72 19.70
N GLY A 248 24.16 4.84 18.38
CA GLY A 248 24.63 6.00 17.60
C GLY A 248 23.62 7.15 17.49
N ARG A 249 22.64 7.23 18.39
CA ARG A 249 21.58 8.26 18.40
C ARG A 249 22.02 9.52 19.20
N ASP A 250 23.27 9.89 19.11
CA ASP A 250 23.71 11.17 19.69
C ASP A 250 23.05 12.34 18.95
N PRO A 251 22.29 13.22 19.63
CA PRO A 251 21.66 14.38 18.99
C PRO A 251 22.65 15.33 18.30
N ALA A 252 23.87 15.44 18.82
CA ALA A 252 24.89 16.33 18.27
C ALA A 252 25.60 15.74 17.05
N HIS A 253 25.82 14.41 17.03
CA HIS A 253 26.56 13.72 15.97
C HIS A 253 25.92 12.37 15.64
N PRO A 254 24.72 12.36 15.04
CA PRO A 254 24.04 11.10 14.77
C PRO A 254 24.79 10.29 13.71
N THR A 255 25.07 9.00 14.02
CA THR A 255 25.74 8.08 13.11
C THR A 255 25.04 7.97 11.75
N SER A 256 23.71 8.07 11.75
CA SER A 256 22.91 8.06 10.52
C SER A 256 23.22 9.24 9.59
N ALA A 257 23.42 10.45 10.14
CA ALA A 257 23.76 11.62 9.35
C ALA A 257 25.18 11.53 8.76
N ALA A 258 26.14 10.97 9.51
CA ALA A 258 27.48 10.75 9.01
C ALA A 258 27.51 9.74 7.85
N ILE A 259 26.70 8.66 7.93
CA ILE A 259 26.55 7.68 6.85
C ILE A 259 25.91 8.33 5.62
N GLN A 260 24.86 9.13 5.83
CA GLN A 260 24.18 9.86 4.76
C GLN A 260 25.13 10.81 4.01
N ALA A 261 25.92 11.58 4.74
CA ALA A 261 26.90 12.49 4.16
C ALA A 261 27.97 11.76 3.36
N ARG A 262 28.44 10.60 3.85
CA ARG A 262 29.48 9.79 3.20
C ARG A 262 28.98 9.07 1.95
N LEU A 263 27.72 8.62 1.94
CA LEU A 263 27.08 7.86 0.86
C LEU A 263 25.98 8.64 0.18
N HIS A 264 26.18 9.97 0.00
CA HIS A 264 25.15 10.88 -0.49
C HIS A 264 24.45 10.39 -1.78
N GLY A 265 25.18 9.95 -2.81
CA GLY A 265 24.59 9.46 -4.05
C GLY A 265 23.72 8.20 -3.88
N VAL A 266 24.15 7.27 -3.00
CA VAL A 266 23.32 6.09 -2.69
C VAL A 266 22.11 6.50 -1.86
N TYR A 267 22.29 7.43 -0.93
CA TYR A 267 21.18 7.95 -0.13
C TYR A 267 20.11 8.61 -1.01
N GLU A 268 20.49 9.51 -1.91
CA GLU A 268 19.57 10.17 -2.86
C GLU A 268 18.81 9.14 -3.72
N LEU A 269 19.52 8.16 -4.29
CA LEU A 269 18.89 7.10 -5.08
C LEU A 269 17.84 6.32 -4.28
N LEU A 270 18.15 5.99 -3.00
CA LEU A 270 17.24 5.25 -2.14
C LEU A 270 16.12 6.13 -1.58
N ALA A 271 16.39 7.39 -1.27
CA ALA A 271 15.41 8.36 -0.80
C ALA A 271 14.34 8.64 -1.85
N HIS A 272 14.77 8.76 -3.11
CA HIS A 272 13.87 8.87 -4.27
C HIS A 272 13.33 7.54 -4.78
N LYS A 273 13.51 6.44 -4.01
CA LYS A 273 12.97 5.11 -4.38
C LYS A 273 13.36 4.69 -5.81
N TRP A 274 14.64 4.87 -6.17
CA TRP A 274 15.17 4.62 -7.52
C TRP A 274 14.52 5.48 -8.60
N TYR A 275 13.94 6.61 -8.24
CA TYR A 275 13.20 7.53 -9.11
C TYR A 275 11.99 6.90 -9.82
N PHE A 276 11.45 5.80 -9.29
CA PHE A 276 10.26 5.15 -9.88
C PHE A 276 9.04 6.07 -9.86
N ASP A 277 8.83 6.79 -8.75
CA ASP A 277 7.69 7.70 -8.61
C ASP A 277 7.79 8.84 -9.63
N GLU A 278 8.97 9.43 -9.82
CA GLU A 278 9.25 10.50 -10.78
C GLU A 278 9.10 10.02 -12.23
N ILE A 279 9.55 8.80 -12.52
CA ILE A 279 9.39 8.18 -13.86
C ILE A 279 7.90 7.96 -14.15
N ILE A 280 7.15 7.38 -13.23
CA ILE A 280 5.72 7.14 -13.39
C ILE A 280 4.97 8.48 -13.50
N ASP A 281 5.29 9.46 -12.66
CA ASP A 281 4.69 10.80 -12.74
C ASP A 281 4.90 11.42 -14.11
N THR A 282 6.13 11.38 -14.61
CA THR A 282 6.50 12.01 -15.89
C THR A 282 5.92 11.28 -17.09
N LEU A 283 5.95 9.94 -17.12
CA LEU A 283 5.56 9.15 -18.28
C LEU A 283 4.08 8.79 -18.33
N ILE A 284 3.41 8.74 -17.18
CA ILE A 284 2.02 8.28 -17.08
C ILE A 284 1.11 9.36 -16.50
N VAL A 285 1.41 9.87 -15.30
CA VAL A 285 0.49 10.75 -14.57
C VAL A 285 0.32 12.09 -15.30
N ARG A 286 1.40 12.78 -15.62
CA ARG A 286 1.35 14.08 -16.32
C ARG A 286 0.72 14.00 -17.70
N PRO A 287 1.06 13.04 -18.58
CA PRO A 287 0.39 12.89 -19.88
C PRO A 287 -1.09 12.56 -19.75
N THR A 288 -1.45 11.67 -18.81
CA THR A 288 -2.87 11.32 -18.55
C THR A 288 -3.65 12.52 -18.02
N ALA A 289 -3.07 13.26 -17.09
CA ALA A 289 -3.67 14.50 -16.59
C ALA A 289 -3.79 15.58 -17.70
N ALA A 290 -2.81 15.66 -18.60
CA ALA A 290 -2.89 16.57 -19.75
C ALA A 290 -3.99 16.15 -20.73
N ALA A 291 -4.12 14.86 -21.03
CA ALA A 291 -5.22 14.32 -21.83
C ALA A 291 -6.59 14.57 -21.18
N GLY A 292 -6.69 14.37 -19.87
CA GLY A 292 -7.91 14.68 -19.11
C GLY A 292 -8.29 16.17 -19.14
N ARG A 293 -7.31 17.07 -18.99
CA ARG A 293 -7.55 18.52 -19.16
C ARG A 293 -8.00 18.84 -20.58
N PHE A 294 -7.35 18.30 -21.59
CA PHE A 294 -7.77 18.48 -23.00
C PHE A 294 -9.19 17.98 -23.24
N ALA A 295 -9.53 16.80 -22.74
CA ALA A 295 -10.89 16.26 -22.86
C ALA A 295 -11.92 17.18 -22.21
N ARG A 296 -11.69 17.66 -20.99
CA ARG A 296 -12.59 18.54 -20.26
C ARG A 296 -12.67 19.94 -20.88
N ASP A 297 -11.51 20.58 -21.11
CA ASP A 297 -11.47 22.02 -21.41
C ASP A 297 -11.68 22.30 -22.91
N THR A 298 -11.34 21.35 -23.77
CA THR A 298 -11.45 21.52 -25.23
C THR A 298 -12.57 20.67 -25.81
N PHE A 299 -12.55 19.36 -25.57
CA PHE A 299 -13.54 18.47 -26.20
C PHE A 299 -14.92 18.65 -25.59
N GLU A 300 -15.05 18.54 -24.28
CA GLU A 300 -16.37 18.64 -23.62
C GLU A 300 -16.90 20.07 -23.70
N ARG A 301 -16.12 21.04 -23.26
CA ARG A 301 -16.60 22.43 -23.20
C ARG A 301 -16.82 23.04 -24.58
N VAL A 302 -15.84 22.99 -25.50
CA VAL A 302 -15.94 23.68 -26.79
C VAL A 302 -16.76 22.88 -27.78
N PHE A 303 -16.50 21.59 -27.92
CA PHE A 303 -17.17 20.77 -28.93
C PHE A 303 -18.58 20.34 -28.48
N VAL A 304 -18.73 19.81 -27.28
CA VAL A 304 -20.03 19.30 -26.78
C VAL A 304 -20.92 20.46 -26.36
N ASP A 305 -20.48 21.25 -25.36
CA ASP A 305 -21.37 22.25 -24.74
C ASP A 305 -21.57 23.47 -25.64
N GLU A 306 -20.52 24.09 -26.18
CA GLU A 306 -20.63 25.32 -26.94
C GLU A 306 -21.11 25.04 -28.39
N THR A 307 -20.56 24.02 -29.07
CA THR A 307 -20.87 23.77 -30.48
C THR A 307 -22.12 22.93 -30.65
N LEU A 308 -22.17 21.72 -30.08
CA LEU A 308 -23.32 20.83 -30.26
C LEU A 308 -24.57 21.32 -29.51
N ILE A 309 -24.46 21.53 -28.22
CA ILE A 309 -25.61 21.91 -27.37
C ILE A 309 -25.94 23.37 -27.58
N GLY A 310 -24.96 24.25 -27.50
CA GLY A 310 -25.13 25.69 -27.69
C GLY A 310 -25.56 26.04 -29.11
N GLY A 311 -24.99 25.42 -30.14
CA GLY A 311 -25.34 25.60 -31.54
C GLY A 311 -26.76 25.15 -31.85
N THR A 312 -27.13 23.94 -31.45
CA THR A 312 -28.52 23.43 -31.62
C THR A 312 -29.52 24.27 -30.86
N THR A 313 -29.23 24.65 -29.62
CA THR A 313 -30.08 25.55 -28.83
C THR A 313 -30.22 26.93 -29.51
N GLY A 314 -29.12 27.45 -30.08
CA GLY A 314 -29.09 28.68 -30.85
C GLY A 314 -30.01 28.63 -32.07
N ILE A 315 -29.96 27.55 -32.85
CA ILE A 315 -30.82 27.32 -34.01
C ILE A 315 -32.31 27.28 -33.59
N VAL A 316 -32.63 26.53 -32.53
CA VAL A 316 -34.00 26.45 -32.01
C VAL A 316 -34.47 27.81 -31.50
N ARG A 317 -33.64 28.58 -30.80
CA ARG A 317 -33.96 29.95 -30.35
C ARG A 317 -34.17 30.91 -31.51
N ALA A 318 -33.34 30.84 -32.55
CA ALA A 318 -33.47 31.64 -33.75
C ALA A 318 -34.76 31.28 -34.48
N GLY A 319 -35.08 30.01 -34.67
CA GLY A 319 -36.34 29.54 -35.24
C GLY A 319 -37.55 30.02 -34.41
N SER A 320 -37.50 29.89 -33.09
CA SER A 320 -38.54 30.41 -32.20
C SER A 320 -38.73 31.93 -32.29
N ALA A 321 -37.64 32.70 -32.45
CA ALA A 321 -37.68 34.14 -32.63
C ALA A 321 -38.35 34.50 -33.99
N ALA A 322 -38.00 33.78 -35.07
CA ALA A 322 -38.59 33.97 -36.39
C ALA A 322 -40.10 33.67 -36.38
N VAL A 323 -40.52 32.59 -35.74
CA VAL A 323 -41.93 32.25 -35.57
C VAL A 323 -42.66 33.33 -34.76
N ARG A 324 -42.08 33.81 -33.66
CA ARG A 324 -42.65 34.92 -32.86
C ARG A 324 -42.74 36.23 -33.63
N ALA A 325 -41.77 36.53 -34.47
CA ALA A 325 -41.79 37.72 -35.32
C ALA A 325 -42.92 37.66 -36.37
N ALA A 326 -43.21 36.45 -36.86
CA ALA A 326 -44.33 36.20 -37.77
C ALA A 326 -45.71 36.29 -37.06
N GLN A 327 -45.77 36.12 -35.76
CA GLN A 327 -46.94 36.26 -34.92
C GLN A 327 -47.22 37.78 -34.61
N SER A 328 -47.91 38.50 -35.50
CA SER A 328 -48.18 39.91 -35.29
C SER A 328 -49.18 40.20 -34.16
N GLY A 329 -49.86 39.19 -33.63
CA GLY A 329 -50.93 39.33 -32.62
C GLY A 329 -52.28 39.92 -33.15
N PHE A 330 -52.33 40.33 -34.43
CA PHE A 330 -53.54 40.87 -35.02
C PHE A 330 -54.38 39.77 -35.72
N VAL A 331 -55.51 39.48 -35.20
CA VAL A 331 -56.46 38.47 -35.75
C VAL A 331 -56.70 38.65 -37.26
N ARG A 332 -56.74 39.91 -37.73
CA ARG A 332 -56.90 40.24 -39.16
C ARG A 332 -55.74 39.64 -40.02
N TYR A 333 -54.55 39.60 -39.57
CA TYR A 333 -53.44 39.03 -40.31
C TYR A 333 -53.56 37.53 -40.46
N TYR A 334 -53.99 36.85 -39.41
CA TYR A 334 -54.16 35.38 -39.44
C TYR A 334 -55.38 35.03 -40.34
N ALA A 335 -56.48 35.82 -40.30
CA ALA A 335 -57.60 35.63 -41.15
C ALA A 335 -57.21 35.84 -42.63
N ALA A 336 -56.41 36.86 -42.95
CA ALA A 336 -55.98 37.14 -44.32
C ALA A 336 -55.07 35.99 -44.84
N LEU A 337 -54.09 35.49 -44.01
CA LEU A 337 -53.25 34.35 -44.35
C LEU A 337 -54.06 33.07 -44.59
N LEU A 338 -55.09 32.83 -43.79
CA LEU A 338 -55.91 31.66 -43.89
C LEU A 338 -56.77 31.72 -45.19
N ILE A 339 -57.32 32.86 -45.51
CA ILE A 339 -58.07 33.10 -46.77
C ILE A 339 -57.15 32.92 -47.98
N LEU A 340 -55.94 33.48 -47.92
CA LEU A 340 -54.97 33.38 -49.00
C LEU A 340 -54.44 31.91 -49.18
N GLY A 341 -54.28 31.17 -48.11
CA GLY A 341 -53.94 29.73 -48.13
C GLY A 341 -55.07 28.90 -48.77
N VAL A 342 -56.33 29.08 -48.30
CA VAL A 342 -57.50 28.39 -48.87
C VAL A 342 -57.70 28.72 -50.36
N THR A 343 -57.58 30.01 -50.71
CA THR A 343 -57.71 30.45 -52.11
C THR A 343 -56.57 29.85 -52.97
N GLY A 344 -55.31 29.80 -52.47
CA GLY A 344 -54.16 29.21 -53.15
C GLY A 344 -54.33 27.70 -53.41
N VAL A 345 -54.82 26.97 -52.41
CA VAL A 345 -55.14 25.54 -52.55
C VAL A 345 -56.28 25.32 -53.54
N GLY A 346 -57.33 26.12 -53.44
CA GLY A 346 -58.44 26.08 -54.40
C GLY A 346 -58.03 26.38 -55.85
N PHE A 347 -57.21 27.40 -56.03
CA PHE A 347 -56.64 27.76 -57.35
C PHE A 347 -55.71 26.64 -57.89
N TYR A 348 -54.91 26.01 -57.06
CA TYR A 348 -54.12 24.88 -57.46
C TYR A 348 -54.97 23.71 -57.98
N PHE A 349 -56.05 23.35 -57.33
CA PHE A 349 -56.94 22.33 -57.84
C PHE A 349 -57.70 22.71 -59.13
N LEU A 350 -58.02 23.99 -59.26
CA LEU A 350 -58.63 24.48 -60.51
C LEU A 350 -57.66 24.44 -61.70
N LEU A 351 -56.41 24.58 -61.52
CA LEU A 351 -55.39 24.49 -62.56
C LEU A 351 -55.06 23.04 -62.94
N GLN A 352 -55.43 22.08 -62.10
CA GLN A 352 -55.20 20.65 -62.38
C GLN A 352 -56.39 19.92 -62.93
N SER A 353 -57.60 20.57 -62.93
CA SER A 353 -58.83 20.09 -63.56
C SER A 353 -58.92 20.64 -64.97
#